data_be29ead1f640aca6c8238c10065a5fff
#
_entry.id   be29ead1f640aca6c8238c10065a5fff
#
_cell.length_a   1.000
_cell.length_b   1.000
_cell.length_c   1.000
_cell.angle_alpha   90.00
_cell.angle_beta   90.00
_cell.angle_gamma   90.00
#
_symmetry.space_group_name_H-M   'P 1'
#
loop_
_entity.id
_entity.type
_entity.pdbx_description
1 polymer ?
#
loop_
_entity_poly.entity_id
_entity_poly.type
_entity_poly.pdbx_seq_one_letter_code
_entity_poly.pdbx_strand_id
1 'polypeptide(L)'
;MARILVIEDNELNLKLMKDILCAQGYEVDFACDGQDGLDKAQNNDYDLILLDIQMPVVSGYDFLKTYQKQTPVIVVSACAMENEINQAKELGCVDYISKPIQIMEFLNTVKKYV
;
A
#
# COMPACT_ATOMS: atom_id res chain seq x y z
N MET A 1 16.02 -4.05 9.23
CA MET A 1 15.01 -2.99 9.20
C MET A 1 14.12 -3.20 7.98
N ALA A 2 12.81 -3.23 8.16
CA ALA A 2 11.89 -3.46 7.06
C ALA A 2 11.83 -2.25 6.12
N ARG A 3 11.73 -2.53 4.84
CA ARG A 3 11.61 -1.53 3.78
C ARG A 3 10.21 -1.58 3.18
N ILE A 4 9.49 -0.46 3.24
CA ILE A 4 8.09 -0.37 2.87
C ILE A 4 7.91 0.64 1.74
N LEU A 5 7.18 0.26 0.70
CA LEU A 5 6.77 1.16 -0.38
C LEU A 5 5.34 1.60 -0.13
N VAL A 6 5.09 2.90 -0.12
CA VAL A 6 3.75 3.48 -0.02
C VAL A 6 3.37 4.11 -1.35
N ILE A 7 2.29 3.64 -1.93
CA ILE A 7 1.76 4.15 -3.20
C ILE A 7 0.43 4.84 -2.92
N GLU A 8 0.43 6.17 -2.96
CA GLU A 8 -0.69 7.01 -2.59
C GLU A 8 -0.62 8.33 -3.34
N ASP A 9 -1.68 8.73 -4.00
CA ASP A 9 -1.73 9.99 -4.76
C ASP A 9 -2.11 11.21 -3.91
N ASN A 10 -2.73 11.01 -2.75
CA ASN A 10 -3.05 12.10 -1.84
C ASN A 10 -1.87 12.41 -0.94
N GLU A 11 -1.33 13.62 -1.06
CA GLU A 11 -0.12 14.04 -0.35
C GLU A 11 -0.26 13.99 1.17
N LEU A 12 -1.44 14.34 1.71
CA LEU A 12 -1.68 14.32 3.15
C LEU A 12 -1.68 12.90 3.70
N ASN A 13 -2.34 11.97 3.00
CA ASN A 13 -2.36 10.56 3.39
C ASN A 13 -0.98 9.93 3.26
N LEU A 14 -0.26 10.26 2.19
CA LEU A 14 1.11 9.79 1.98
C LEU A 14 2.02 10.23 3.13
N LYS A 15 1.96 11.52 3.47
CA LYS A 15 2.76 12.07 4.57
C LYS A 15 2.41 11.41 5.89
N LEU A 16 1.13 11.21 6.17
CA LEU A 16 0.68 10.58 7.41
C LEU A 16 1.23 9.16 7.54
N MET A 17 1.07 8.33 6.50
CA MET A 17 1.58 6.96 6.52
C MET A 17 3.10 6.91 6.65
N LYS A 18 3.78 7.77 5.90
CA LYS A 18 5.24 7.86 5.93
C LYS A 18 5.74 8.25 7.33
N ASP A 19 5.15 9.27 7.94
CA ASP A 19 5.55 9.73 9.27
C ASP A 19 5.31 8.65 10.33
N ILE A 20 4.19 7.96 10.28
CA ILE A 20 3.88 6.87 11.22
C ILE A 20 4.91 5.74 11.09
N LEU A 21 5.22 5.33 9.88
CA LEU A 21 6.14 4.23 9.63
C LEU A 21 7.59 4.60 9.96
N CYS A 22 8.01 5.80 9.61
CA CYS A 22 9.35 6.27 9.95
C CYS A 22 9.57 6.38 11.45
N ALA A 23 8.54 6.76 12.20
CA ALA A 23 8.61 6.81 13.66
C ALA A 23 8.83 5.42 14.30
N GLN A 24 8.46 4.35 13.59
CA GLN A 24 8.69 2.98 14.03
C GLN A 24 10.05 2.41 13.57
N GLY A 25 10.85 3.19 12.87
CA GLY A 25 12.17 2.76 12.41
C GLY A 25 12.19 2.06 11.06
N TYR A 26 11.07 2.00 10.33
CA TYR A 26 11.03 1.42 9.00
C TYR A 26 11.65 2.36 7.97
N GLU A 27 12.26 1.79 6.93
CA GLU A 27 12.63 2.55 5.74
C GLU A 27 11.41 2.68 4.84
N VAL A 28 11.11 3.89 4.38
CA VAL A 28 9.92 4.17 3.58
C VAL A 28 10.31 4.82 2.26
N ASP A 29 9.96 4.17 1.15
CA ASP A 29 9.92 4.80 -0.17
C ASP A 29 8.47 5.13 -0.48
N PHE A 30 8.25 6.06 -1.38
CA PHE A 30 6.90 6.46 -1.77
C PHE A 30 6.78 6.68 -3.27
N ALA A 31 5.55 6.54 -3.74
CA ALA A 31 5.17 6.86 -5.11
C ALA A 31 3.83 7.58 -5.09
N CYS A 32 3.68 8.59 -5.96
CA CYS A 32 2.48 9.43 -5.99
C CYS A 32 1.44 8.95 -7.01
N ASP A 33 1.75 7.94 -7.79
CA ASP A 33 0.83 7.34 -8.75
C ASP A 33 1.17 5.86 -8.96
N GLY A 34 0.25 5.16 -9.64
CA GLY A 34 0.39 3.72 -9.83
C GLY A 34 1.55 3.33 -10.74
N GLN A 35 1.88 4.13 -11.75
CA GLN A 35 2.97 3.82 -12.66
C GLN A 35 4.33 3.96 -11.95
N ASP A 36 4.54 5.04 -11.21
CA ASP A 36 5.76 5.23 -10.41
C ASP A 36 5.89 4.13 -9.35
N GLY A 37 4.77 3.79 -8.71
CA GLY A 37 4.73 2.70 -7.75
C GLY A 37 5.13 1.37 -8.34
N LEU A 38 4.61 1.06 -9.52
CA LEU A 38 4.91 -0.19 -10.23
C LEU A 38 6.37 -0.23 -10.63
N ASP A 39 6.91 0.86 -11.17
CA ASP A 39 8.31 0.95 -11.55
C ASP A 39 9.23 0.74 -10.35
N LYS A 40 8.95 1.38 -9.23
CA LYS A 40 9.73 1.20 -8.01
C LYS A 40 9.62 -0.22 -7.46
N ALA A 41 8.43 -0.79 -7.45
CA ALA A 41 8.19 -2.14 -6.95
C ALA A 41 8.90 -3.20 -7.79
N GLN A 42 8.98 -3.01 -9.10
CA GLN A 42 9.64 -3.95 -10.01
C GLN A 42 11.17 -3.83 -9.96
N ASN A 43 11.69 -2.64 -9.71
CA ASN A 43 13.14 -2.38 -9.76
C ASN A 43 13.83 -2.43 -8.39
N ASN A 44 13.09 -2.54 -7.31
CA ASN A 44 13.61 -2.60 -5.95
C ASN A 44 12.94 -3.71 -5.17
N ASP A 45 13.58 -4.12 -4.08
CA ASP A 45 13.01 -5.12 -3.18
C ASP A 45 12.42 -4.42 -1.94
N TYR A 46 11.18 -4.77 -1.62
CA TYR A 46 10.49 -4.28 -0.44
C TYR A 46 9.97 -5.44 0.39
N ASP A 47 9.81 -5.20 1.70
CA ASP A 47 9.22 -6.18 2.60
C ASP A 47 7.69 -6.08 2.62
N LEU A 48 7.16 -4.91 2.28
CA LEU A 48 5.72 -4.66 2.27
C LEU A 48 5.41 -3.51 1.31
N ILE A 49 4.26 -3.59 0.64
CA ILE A 49 3.72 -2.50 -0.19
C ILE A 49 2.36 -2.10 0.36
N LEU A 50 2.18 -0.80 0.57
CA LEU A 50 0.89 -0.19 0.91
C LEU A 50 0.37 0.52 -0.33
N LEU A 51 -0.83 0.15 -0.77
CA LEU A 51 -1.35 0.55 -2.09
C LEU A 51 -2.73 1.15 -1.97
N ASP A 52 -2.90 2.39 -2.45
CA ASP A 52 -4.22 2.98 -2.65
C ASP A 52 -4.85 2.43 -3.93
N ILE A 53 -6.10 1.99 -3.85
CA ILE A 53 -6.83 1.47 -5.01
C ILE A 53 -7.29 2.59 -5.93
N GLN A 54 -7.70 3.72 -5.38
CA GLN A 54 -8.30 4.80 -6.15
C GLN A 54 -7.26 5.82 -6.58
N MET A 55 -6.57 5.53 -7.67
CA MET A 55 -5.57 6.42 -8.25
C MET A 55 -5.85 6.66 -9.73
N PRO A 56 -5.50 7.85 -10.25
CA PRO A 56 -5.62 8.12 -11.69
C PRO A 56 -4.60 7.31 -12.49
N VAL A 57 -4.87 7.11 -13.77
CA VAL A 57 -4.02 6.48 -14.79
C VAL A 57 -3.84 4.98 -14.55
N VAL A 58 -3.09 4.59 -13.54
CA VAL A 58 -2.92 3.18 -13.14
C VAL A 58 -3.57 3.01 -11.77
N SER A 59 -4.71 2.34 -11.74
CA SER A 59 -5.42 2.07 -10.48
C SER A 59 -4.69 1.02 -9.65
N GLY A 60 -5.09 0.91 -8.37
CA GLY A 60 -4.56 -0.15 -7.52
C GLY A 60 -4.88 -1.54 -8.05
N TYR A 61 -6.03 -1.73 -8.69
CA TYR A 61 -6.36 -3.01 -9.33
C TYR A 61 -5.41 -3.33 -10.49
N ASP A 62 -5.10 -2.33 -11.33
CA ASP A 62 -4.15 -2.50 -12.42
C ASP A 62 -2.75 -2.83 -11.89
N PHE A 63 -2.34 -2.19 -10.81
CA PHE A 63 -1.08 -2.49 -10.13
C PHE A 63 -1.05 -3.96 -9.69
N LEU A 64 -2.10 -4.43 -9.01
CA LEU A 64 -2.17 -5.82 -8.52
C LEU A 64 -2.13 -6.84 -9.66
N LYS A 65 -2.77 -6.55 -10.78
CA LYS A 65 -2.75 -7.43 -11.96
C LYS A 65 -1.36 -7.53 -12.59
N THR A 66 -0.60 -6.45 -12.55
CA THR A 66 0.69 -6.36 -13.24
C THR A 66 1.85 -6.80 -12.36
N TYR A 67 1.76 -6.56 -11.05
CA TYR A 67 2.84 -6.86 -10.12
C TYR A 67 2.92 -8.37 -9.86
N GLN A 68 4.06 -8.96 -10.16
CA GLN A 68 4.25 -10.42 -10.14
C GLN A 68 5.19 -10.94 -9.05
N LYS A 69 5.73 -10.05 -8.21
CA LYS A 69 6.61 -10.46 -7.12
C LYS A 69 5.80 -10.94 -5.91
N GLN A 70 6.48 -11.62 -4.97
CA GLN A 70 5.83 -12.20 -3.79
C GLN A 70 5.74 -11.25 -2.59
N THR A 71 6.18 -10.01 -2.73
CA THR A 71 6.06 -9.01 -1.66
C THR A 71 4.59 -8.84 -1.28
N PRO A 72 4.23 -8.92 0.02
CA PRO A 72 2.85 -8.71 0.43
C PRO A 72 2.38 -7.29 0.11
N VAL A 73 1.15 -7.15 -0.36
CA VAL A 73 0.53 -5.89 -0.70
C VAL A 73 -0.71 -5.71 0.18
N ILE A 74 -0.75 -4.63 0.94
CA ILE A 74 -1.91 -4.22 1.73
C ILE A 74 -2.59 -3.06 0.99
N VAL A 75 -3.89 -3.20 0.74
CA VAL A 75 -4.68 -2.14 0.11
C VAL A 75 -5.17 -1.17 1.16
N VAL A 76 -5.00 0.13 0.91
CA VAL A 76 -5.48 1.22 1.79
C VAL A 76 -6.46 2.04 0.98
N SER A 77 -7.74 2.11 1.41
CA SER A 77 -8.76 2.80 0.62
C SER A 77 -9.88 3.35 1.48
N ALA A 78 -10.49 4.45 1.01
CA ALA A 78 -11.72 5.01 1.59
C ALA A 78 -12.95 4.18 1.26
N CYS A 79 -12.89 3.34 0.22
CA CYS A 79 -13.99 2.49 -0.20
C CYS A 79 -13.84 1.10 0.42
N ALA A 80 -14.47 0.90 1.58
CA ALA A 80 -14.42 -0.38 2.30
C ALA A 80 -15.64 -1.25 1.98
N MET A 81 -16.11 -1.24 0.74
CA MET A 81 -17.22 -2.10 0.33
C MET A 81 -16.74 -3.54 0.13
N GLU A 82 -17.57 -4.48 0.55
CA GLU A 82 -17.23 -5.90 0.51
C GLU A 82 -16.78 -6.37 -0.89
N ASN A 83 -17.46 -5.91 -1.94
CA ASN A 83 -17.10 -6.25 -3.32
C ASN A 83 -15.69 -5.80 -3.69
N GLU A 84 -15.30 -4.62 -3.28
CA GLU A 84 -13.98 -4.08 -3.57
C GLU A 84 -12.88 -4.80 -2.80
N ILE A 85 -13.15 -5.12 -1.53
CA ILE A 85 -12.23 -5.88 -0.70
C ILE A 85 -12.01 -7.27 -1.31
N ASN A 86 -13.09 -7.94 -1.71
CA ASN A 86 -13.00 -9.27 -2.30
C ASN A 86 -12.27 -9.24 -3.63
N GLN A 87 -12.52 -8.23 -4.47
CA GLN A 87 -11.82 -8.09 -5.74
C GLN A 87 -10.31 -7.88 -5.54
N ALA A 88 -9.93 -7.05 -4.59
CA ALA A 88 -8.52 -6.82 -4.27
C ALA A 88 -7.85 -8.10 -3.76
N LYS A 89 -8.53 -8.86 -2.91
CA LYS A 89 -8.01 -10.14 -2.41
C LYS A 89 -7.86 -11.19 -3.51
N GLU A 90 -8.81 -11.25 -4.43
CA GLU A 90 -8.71 -12.14 -5.60
C GLU A 90 -7.50 -11.80 -6.48
N LEU A 91 -7.13 -10.52 -6.55
CA LEU A 91 -5.97 -10.07 -7.31
C LEU A 91 -4.66 -10.21 -6.53
N GLY A 92 -4.71 -10.66 -5.27
CA GLY A 92 -3.51 -11.03 -4.52
C GLY A 92 -3.13 -10.15 -3.35
N CYS A 93 -3.92 -9.14 -2.98
CA CYS A 93 -3.61 -8.39 -1.77
C CYS A 93 -3.81 -9.28 -0.54
N VAL A 94 -2.99 -9.05 0.50
CA VAL A 94 -2.99 -9.90 1.69
C VAL A 94 -3.87 -9.33 2.82
N ASP A 95 -4.14 -8.02 2.78
CA ASP A 95 -4.96 -7.38 3.80
C ASP A 95 -5.50 -6.05 3.26
N TYR A 96 -6.36 -5.41 4.05
CA TYR A 96 -7.06 -4.20 3.66
C TYR A 96 -7.17 -3.26 4.85
N ILE A 97 -6.85 -1.98 4.65
CA ILE A 97 -6.95 -0.93 5.66
C ILE A 97 -7.91 0.13 5.16
N SER A 98 -8.92 0.48 5.96
CA SER A 98 -9.89 1.53 5.63
C SER A 98 -9.35 2.90 5.99
N LYS A 99 -9.64 3.89 5.16
CA LYS A 99 -9.44 5.30 5.52
C LYS A 99 -10.69 5.81 6.26
N PRO A 100 -10.55 6.77 7.17
CA PRO A 100 -9.33 7.46 7.58
C PRO A 100 -8.37 6.56 8.37
N ILE A 101 -7.08 6.82 8.25
CA ILE A 101 -6.04 6.04 8.90
C ILE A 101 -6.12 6.23 10.43
N GLN A 102 -6.26 5.12 11.15
CA GLN A 102 -6.14 5.10 12.60
C GLN A 102 -4.78 4.51 12.96
N ILE A 103 -3.97 5.26 13.68
CA ILE A 103 -2.55 4.95 13.88
C ILE A 103 -2.32 3.56 14.44
N MET A 104 -3.00 3.19 15.52
CA MET A 104 -2.79 1.90 16.18
C MET A 104 -3.24 0.73 15.30
N GLU A 105 -4.39 0.85 14.67
CA GLU A 105 -4.92 -0.17 13.76
C GLU A 105 -4.00 -0.35 12.55
N PHE A 106 -3.55 0.75 11.97
CA PHE A 106 -2.62 0.75 10.85
C PHE A 106 -1.32 0.04 11.20
N LEU A 107 -0.71 0.40 12.33
CA LEU A 107 0.53 -0.23 12.78
C LEU A 107 0.36 -1.70 13.12
N ASN A 108 -0.75 -2.07 13.75
CA ASN A 108 -1.03 -3.47 14.06
C ASN A 108 -1.14 -4.31 12.80
N THR A 109 -1.78 -3.78 11.77
CA THR A 109 -1.90 -4.48 10.48
C THR A 109 -0.55 -4.60 9.78
N VAL A 110 0.22 -3.51 9.73
CA VAL A 110 1.55 -3.52 9.11
C VAL A 110 2.48 -4.53 9.80
N LYS A 111 2.47 -4.58 11.12
CA LYS A 111 3.35 -5.48 11.90
C LYS A 111 3.08 -6.96 11.66
N LYS A 112 1.93 -7.33 11.14
CA LYS A 112 1.65 -8.73 10.78
C LYS A 112 2.52 -9.23 9.62
N TYR A 113 3.03 -8.33 8.80
CA TYR A 113 3.70 -8.68 7.54
C TYR A 113 5.17 -8.26 7.48
N VAL A 114 5.66 -7.56 8.48
CA VAL A 114 7.06 -7.11 8.52
C VAL A 114 7.82 -7.60 9.74
#